data_fc808237025d04d47fbe41af903b4384
#
_entry.id   fc808237025d04d47fbe41af903b4384
#
_cell.length_a   1.000
_cell.length_b   1.000
_cell.length_c   1.000
_cell.angle_alpha   90.00
_cell.angle_beta   90.00
_cell.angle_gamma   90.00
#
_symmetry.space_group_name_H-M   'P 1'
#
loop_
_entity.id
_entity.type
_entity.pdbx_description
1 polymer ?
#
loop_
_entity_poly.entity_id
_entity_poly.type
_entity_poly.pdbx_seq_one_letter_code
_entity_poly.pdbx_strand_id
1 'polypeptide(L)'
;ANEQNLGRSTTCLSVNGDGEIADFTCDTNDVICWQVANGESGHLQKVLKNQALTFADCTASGVDHLPQFDYQTALFDSSSWQGPAGFGVLVIRSAEKWRNPLPHNDLSRTPGTFSIPLALASSVALENYLKEGDIRSKLKQEILAFIKSEITDVDIASTADGLAKFISFSIKGIEADRALLALEELGFAVDSGSACKSADMQPSHVLAAMGRPVAGNIRLTIHKDITEKMV
;
A
#
# COMPACT_ATOMS: atom_id res chain seq x y z
N ALA A 1 -13.48 -11.40 -7.48
CA ALA A 1 -14.69 -12.16 -7.24
C ALA A 1 -15.57 -12.39 -8.48
N ASN A 2 -15.12 -12.19 -9.73
CA ASN A 2 -15.94 -12.49 -10.93
C ASN A 2 -15.13 -13.02 -12.11
N GLU A 3 -13.93 -13.51 -11.89
CA GLU A 3 -13.06 -14.02 -12.96
C GLU A 3 -13.55 -15.35 -13.55
N GLN A 4 -14.22 -16.15 -12.75
CA GLN A 4 -14.83 -17.42 -13.23
C GLN A 4 -15.83 -17.23 -14.38
N ASN A 5 -16.43 -16.04 -14.50
CA ASN A 5 -17.39 -15.75 -15.58
C ASN A 5 -16.72 -15.30 -16.89
N LEU A 6 -15.42 -15.00 -16.90
CA LEU A 6 -14.70 -14.56 -18.09
C LEU A 6 -13.81 -15.66 -18.71
N GLY A 7 -13.79 -16.87 -18.12
CA GLY A 7 -12.97 -17.98 -18.60
C GLY A 7 -11.44 -17.72 -18.47
N ARG A 8 -11.04 -16.78 -17.60
CA ARG A 8 -9.63 -16.47 -17.30
C ARG A 8 -9.25 -17.07 -15.95
N SER A 9 -8.03 -17.55 -15.84
CA SER A 9 -7.43 -18.01 -14.59
C SER A 9 -6.63 -16.89 -13.95
N THR A 10 -6.71 -16.78 -12.62
CA THR A 10 -5.85 -15.88 -11.84
C THR A 10 -4.88 -16.69 -11.01
N THR A 11 -3.62 -16.32 -11.06
CA THR A 11 -2.57 -16.90 -10.23
C THR A 11 -2.05 -15.84 -9.28
N CYS A 12 -2.09 -16.14 -7.98
CA CYS A 12 -1.45 -15.31 -6.96
C CYS A 12 0.02 -15.75 -6.85
N LEU A 13 0.93 -14.78 -6.95
CA LEU A 13 2.35 -15.03 -6.78
C LEU A 13 2.67 -15.21 -5.29
N SER A 14 3.49 -16.20 -4.97
CA SER A 14 3.94 -16.43 -3.59
C SER A 14 4.98 -15.39 -3.18
N VAL A 15 5.06 -15.16 -1.87
CA VAL A 15 6.05 -14.27 -1.26
C VAL A 15 6.87 -15.01 -0.21
N ASN A 16 8.09 -14.52 0.07
CA ASN A 16 8.90 -14.97 1.18
C ASN A 16 8.54 -14.26 2.50
N GLY A 17 9.25 -14.57 3.59
CA GLY A 17 9.02 -14.00 4.91
C GLY A 17 9.22 -12.47 5.00
N ASP A 18 9.88 -11.85 4.05
CA ASP A 18 10.06 -10.39 3.97
C ASP A 18 9.02 -9.73 3.06
N GLY A 19 8.14 -10.51 2.42
CA GLY A 19 7.11 -10.03 1.51
C GLY A 19 7.58 -9.87 0.07
N GLU A 20 8.78 -10.33 -0.25
CA GLU A 20 9.33 -10.29 -1.60
C GLU A 20 8.70 -11.39 -2.45
N ILE A 21 8.26 -11.03 -3.66
CA ILE A 21 7.68 -11.97 -4.61
C ILE A 21 8.76 -12.93 -5.13
N ALA A 22 8.44 -14.23 -5.09
CA ALA A 22 9.29 -15.27 -5.65
C ALA A 22 9.43 -15.11 -7.18
N ASP A 23 10.51 -15.67 -7.74
CA ASP A 23 10.69 -15.70 -9.18
C ASP A 23 9.52 -16.42 -9.86
N PHE A 24 9.04 -15.85 -10.94
CA PHE A 24 7.95 -16.40 -11.73
C PHE A 24 8.19 -16.17 -13.22
N THR A 25 7.48 -16.92 -14.04
CA THR A 25 7.46 -16.75 -15.49
C THR A 25 6.09 -16.26 -15.92
N CYS A 26 6.04 -15.45 -16.96
CA CYS A 26 4.81 -14.97 -17.57
C CYS A 26 4.96 -14.93 -19.09
N ASP A 27 3.83 -15.07 -19.77
CA ASP A 27 3.75 -14.95 -21.23
C ASP A 27 3.38 -13.51 -21.64
N THR A 28 3.63 -13.16 -22.88
CA THR A 28 3.30 -11.85 -23.45
C THR A 28 1.79 -11.57 -23.49
N ASN A 29 0.96 -12.59 -23.38
CA ASN A 29 -0.51 -12.49 -23.33
C ASN A 29 -1.06 -12.38 -21.91
N ASP A 30 -0.20 -12.50 -20.90
CA ASP A 30 -0.60 -12.34 -19.51
C ASP A 30 -0.82 -10.87 -19.16
N VAL A 31 -1.61 -10.65 -18.12
CA VAL A 31 -1.76 -9.34 -17.47
C VAL A 31 -1.25 -9.46 -16.04
N ILE A 32 -0.26 -8.69 -15.71
CA ILE A 32 0.32 -8.65 -14.37
C ILE A 32 -0.24 -7.47 -13.59
N CYS A 33 -0.86 -7.75 -12.44
CA CYS A 33 -1.15 -6.73 -11.44
C CYS A 33 0.01 -6.70 -10.44
N TRP A 34 0.82 -5.64 -10.48
CA TRP A 34 2.02 -5.51 -9.66
C TRP A 34 1.87 -4.42 -8.63
N GLN A 35 1.82 -4.79 -7.37
CA GLN A 35 1.84 -3.84 -6.26
C GLN A 35 3.26 -3.34 -6.05
N VAL A 36 3.50 -2.03 -6.23
CA VAL A 36 4.84 -1.42 -6.10
C VAL A 36 5.34 -1.52 -4.66
N ALA A 37 4.43 -1.34 -3.72
CA ALA A 37 4.71 -1.52 -2.30
C ALA A 37 3.51 -2.13 -1.59
N ASN A 38 3.77 -3.01 -0.64
CA ASN A 38 2.70 -3.60 0.15
C ASN A 38 2.17 -2.62 1.20
N GLY A 39 0.83 -2.46 1.29
CA GLY A 39 0.17 -1.51 2.19
C GLY A 39 0.13 -1.93 3.66
N GLU A 40 0.47 -3.19 3.98
CA GLU A 40 0.51 -3.67 5.37
C GLU A 40 1.94 -3.70 5.92
N SER A 41 2.87 -4.32 5.22
CA SER A 41 4.27 -4.45 5.66
C SER A 41 5.15 -3.28 5.26
N GLY A 42 4.74 -2.52 4.25
CA GLY A 42 5.57 -1.49 3.63
C GLY A 42 6.69 -2.03 2.72
N HIS A 43 6.73 -3.34 2.47
CA HIS A 43 7.75 -3.92 1.62
C HIS A 43 7.67 -3.36 0.20
N LEU A 44 8.83 -2.91 -0.33
CA LEU A 44 8.98 -2.44 -1.70
C LEU A 44 9.35 -3.62 -2.60
N GLN A 45 8.54 -3.88 -3.61
CA GLN A 45 8.81 -4.96 -4.55
C GLN A 45 9.98 -4.62 -5.49
N LYS A 46 10.72 -5.63 -5.89
CA LYS A 46 11.78 -5.52 -6.88
C LYS A 46 11.27 -4.98 -8.21
N VAL A 47 12.19 -4.44 -8.99
CA VAL A 47 11.90 -4.01 -10.36
C VAL A 47 11.45 -5.20 -11.19
N LEU A 48 10.22 -5.13 -11.69
CA LEU A 48 9.65 -6.14 -12.55
C LEU A 48 10.30 -6.10 -13.94
N LYS A 49 10.82 -7.23 -14.38
CA LYS A 49 11.36 -7.42 -15.74
C LYS A 49 10.52 -8.46 -16.46
N ASN A 50 9.63 -8.02 -17.34
CA ASN A 50 8.76 -8.89 -18.11
C ASN A 50 8.34 -8.22 -19.43
N GLN A 51 7.65 -8.98 -20.28
CA GLN A 51 7.08 -8.51 -21.55
C GLN A 51 5.54 -8.51 -21.54
N ALA A 52 4.92 -8.89 -20.43
CA ALA A 52 3.48 -8.91 -20.27
C ALA A 52 2.89 -7.50 -20.08
N LEU A 53 1.59 -7.36 -20.27
CA LEU A 53 0.89 -6.12 -19.93
C LEU A 53 0.90 -5.94 -18.40
N THR A 54 1.41 -4.82 -17.93
CA THR A 54 1.54 -4.58 -16.50
C THR A 54 0.67 -3.41 -16.04
N PHE A 55 -0.13 -3.69 -15.03
CA PHE A 55 -0.83 -2.70 -14.21
C PHE A 55 -0.04 -2.50 -12.91
N ALA A 56 0.43 -1.28 -12.67
CA ALA A 56 1.15 -0.92 -11.46
C ALA A 56 0.18 -0.39 -10.40
N ASP A 57 0.09 -1.06 -9.25
CA ASP A 57 -0.63 -0.55 -8.09
C ASP A 57 0.34 0.27 -7.23
N CYS A 58 0.16 1.59 -7.28
CA CYS A 58 0.91 2.58 -6.52
C CYS A 58 0.08 3.16 -5.36
N THR A 59 -1.04 2.55 -4.97
CA THR A 59 -1.91 3.10 -3.93
C THR A 59 -1.22 3.19 -2.57
N ALA A 60 -0.37 2.23 -2.23
CA ALA A 60 0.43 2.26 -1.01
C ALA A 60 1.71 3.10 -1.16
N SER A 61 2.44 2.97 -2.26
CA SER A 61 3.68 3.72 -2.47
C SER A 61 3.44 5.21 -2.70
N GLY A 62 2.34 5.55 -3.35
CA GLY A 62 2.05 6.92 -3.76
C GLY A 62 3.17 7.48 -4.64
N VAL A 63 3.49 8.75 -4.40
CA VAL A 63 4.58 9.45 -5.08
C VAL A 63 5.93 9.30 -4.37
N ASP A 64 5.96 8.69 -3.19
CA ASP A 64 7.20 8.43 -2.44
C ASP A 64 8.08 7.41 -3.18
N HIS A 65 7.44 6.46 -3.85
CA HIS A 65 8.15 5.44 -4.62
C HIS A 65 7.42 5.12 -5.92
N LEU A 66 7.86 5.73 -7.01
CA LEU A 66 7.29 5.53 -8.34
C LEU A 66 7.78 4.20 -8.94
N PRO A 67 6.97 3.54 -9.80
CA PRO A 67 7.38 2.30 -10.43
C PRO A 67 8.58 2.51 -11.35
N GLN A 68 9.65 1.72 -11.12
CA GLN A 68 10.91 1.75 -11.86
C GLN A 68 10.97 0.68 -12.97
N PHE A 69 9.81 0.34 -13.54
CA PHE A 69 9.64 -0.68 -14.59
C PHE A 69 8.63 -0.23 -15.64
N ASP A 70 8.58 -0.92 -16.75
CA ASP A 70 7.59 -0.64 -17.80
C ASP A 70 6.21 -1.12 -17.38
N TYR A 71 5.23 -0.21 -17.44
CA TYR A 71 3.82 -0.47 -17.17
C TYR A 71 2.93 0.17 -18.23
N GLN A 72 1.75 -0.35 -18.43
CA GLN A 72 0.75 0.26 -19.33
C GLN A 72 -0.17 1.21 -18.59
N THR A 73 -0.50 0.85 -17.35
CA THR A 73 -1.32 1.69 -16.47
C THR A 73 -0.76 1.68 -15.06
N ALA A 74 -0.90 2.79 -14.34
CA ALA A 74 -0.56 2.88 -12.92
C ALA A 74 -1.66 3.61 -12.15
N LEU A 75 -2.06 3.04 -11.00
CA LEU A 75 -3.10 3.57 -10.13
C LEU A 75 -2.48 4.20 -8.88
N PHE A 76 -2.92 5.42 -8.57
CA PHE A 76 -2.55 6.15 -7.37
C PHE A 76 -3.79 6.54 -6.58
N ASP A 77 -3.67 6.57 -5.24
CA ASP A 77 -4.68 7.08 -4.33
C ASP A 77 -4.25 8.44 -3.78
N SER A 78 -5.16 9.40 -3.80
CA SER A 78 -4.93 10.76 -3.29
C SER A 78 -4.52 10.78 -1.81
N SER A 79 -5.03 9.86 -1.01
CA SER A 79 -4.68 9.74 0.41
C SER A 79 -3.20 9.43 0.65
N SER A 80 -2.51 8.85 -0.34
CA SER A 80 -1.08 8.53 -0.24
C SER A 80 -0.17 9.76 -0.18
N TRP A 81 -0.65 10.93 -0.61
CA TRP A 81 0.00 12.23 -0.47
C TRP A 81 -0.82 13.23 0.34
N GLN A 82 -1.58 12.73 1.34
CA GLN A 82 -2.39 13.53 2.25
C GLN A 82 -3.51 14.34 1.56
N GLY A 83 -3.91 13.94 0.37
CA GLY A 83 -5.05 14.48 -0.33
C GLY A 83 -6.38 13.88 0.15
N PRO A 84 -7.50 14.37 -0.37
CA PRO A 84 -8.81 13.91 0.04
C PRO A 84 -9.05 12.44 -0.33
N ALA A 85 -9.71 11.71 0.57
CA ALA A 85 -10.19 10.36 0.28
C ALA A 85 -11.25 10.37 -0.83
N GLY A 86 -11.37 9.25 -1.55
CA GLY A 86 -12.35 9.09 -2.63
C GLY A 86 -11.93 9.69 -3.97
N PHE A 87 -10.67 10.06 -4.13
CA PHE A 87 -10.08 10.50 -5.39
C PHE A 87 -8.84 9.69 -5.72
N GLY A 88 -8.78 9.13 -6.91
CA GLY A 88 -7.63 8.40 -7.44
C GLY A 88 -7.21 8.90 -8.81
N VAL A 89 -5.98 8.61 -9.18
CA VAL A 89 -5.40 8.96 -10.48
C VAL A 89 -4.97 7.68 -11.19
N LEU A 90 -5.52 7.45 -12.38
CA LEU A 90 -5.08 6.39 -13.28
C LEU A 90 -4.18 6.99 -14.37
N VAL A 91 -2.92 6.68 -14.32
CA VAL A 91 -1.94 7.04 -15.36
C VAL A 91 -2.01 6.00 -16.47
N ILE A 92 -2.13 6.46 -17.71
CA ILE A 92 -2.22 5.62 -18.91
C ILE A 92 -1.07 6.01 -19.83
N ARG A 93 -0.17 5.07 -20.10
CA ARG A 93 1.06 5.34 -20.86
C ARG A 93 0.79 5.61 -22.34
N SER A 94 -0.17 4.91 -22.93
CA SER A 94 -0.53 5.00 -24.35
C SER A 94 -2.01 5.31 -24.50
N ALA A 95 -2.30 6.57 -24.63
CA ALA A 95 -3.68 7.08 -24.65
C ALA A 95 -4.50 6.55 -25.84
N GLU A 96 -3.86 6.35 -26.98
CA GLU A 96 -4.48 5.84 -28.20
C GLU A 96 -4.86 4.34 -28.11
N LYS A 97 -4.19 3.60 -27.25
CA LYS A 97 -4.47 2.17 -26.98
C LYS A 97 -5.51 1.95 -25.89
N TRP A 98 -5.81 2.99 -25.11
CA TRP A 98 -6.74 2.89 -24.02
C TRP A 98 -8.19 2.90 -24.51
N ARG A 99 -8.99 1.99 -23.98
CA ARG A 99 -10.46 1.96 -24.13
C ARG A 99 -11.05 1.82 -22.73
N ASN A 100 -11.83 2.82 -22.33
CA ASN A 100 -12.55 2.72 -21.05
C ASN A 100 -13.62 1.62 -21.17
N PRO A 101 -13.59 0.59 -20.32
CA PRO A 101 -14.59 -0.49 -20.35
C PRO A 101 -15.96 -0.07 -19.81
N LEU A 102 -16.04 1.07 -19.10
CA LEU A 102 -17.29 1.58 -18.54
C LEU A 102 -17.96 2.56 -19.49
N PRO A 103 -19.30 2.65 -19.49
CA PRO A 103 -20.04 3.60 -20.32
C PRO A 103 -19.61 5.04 -20.04
N HIS A 104 -19.36 5.80 -21.10
CA HIS A 104 -19.02 7.23 -21.04
C HIS A 104 -19.67 7.94 -22.24
N ASN A 105 -20.07 9.19 -22.03
CA ASN A 105 -20.84 9.97 -23.01
C ASN A 105 -20.01 10.86 -23.94
N ASP A 106 -18.70 10.93 -23.69
CA ASP A 106 -17.80 11.82 -24.43
C ASP A 106 -16.47 11.11 -24.74
N LEU A 107 -15.56 11.86 -25.34
CA LEU A 107 -14.18 11.43 -25.55
C LEU A 107 -13.39 11.37 -24.25
N SER A 108 -14.01 11.77 -23.10
CA SER A 108 -13.38 11.65 -21.81
C SER A 108 -13.16 10.19 -21.48
N ARG A 109 -12.07 9.93 -20.83
CA ARG A 109 -11.65 8.57 -20.47
C ARG A 109 -12.12 8.18 -19.08
N THR A 110 -12.90 9.07 -18.48
CA THR A 110 -13.47 8.91 -17.16
C THR A 110 -14.97 8.59 -17.29
N PRO A 111 -15.45 7.50 -16.69
CA PRO A 111 -16.89 7.20 -16.70
C PRO A 111 -17.65 8.22 -15.86
N GLY A 112 -18.73 8.75 -16.40
CA GLY A 112 -19.58 9.72 -15.73
C GLY A 112 -18.87 11.05 -15.44
N THR A 113 -19.26 11.70 -14.35
CA THR A 113 -18.65 12.94 -13.85
C THR A 113 -17.76 12.66 -12.67
N PHE A 114 -16.58 13.25 -12.65
CA PHE A 114 -15.68 13.22 -11.48
C PHE A 114 -15.81 14.50 -10.66
N SER A 115 -15.46 14.41 -9.38
CA SER A 115 -15.52 15.57 -8.48
C SER A 115 -14.36 16.53 -8.75
N ILE A 116 -14.67 17.68 -9.39
CA ILE A 116 -13.68 18.75 -9.62
C ILE A 116 -13.12 19.28 -8.29
N PRO A 117 -13.92 19.53 -7.24
CA PRO A 117 -13.39 19.93 -5.93
C PRO A 117 -12.37 18.98 -5.34
N LEU A 118 -12.63 17.67 -5.41
CA LEU A 118 -11.67 16.67 -4.92
C LEU A 118 -10.40 16.63 -5.78
N ALA A 119 -10.52 16.78 -7.10
CA ALA A 119 -9.36 16.84 -7.99
C ALA A 119 -8.46 18.04 -7.67
N LEU A 120 -9.05 19.24 -7.49
CA LEU A 120 -8.31 20.45 -7.13
C LEU A 120 -7.67 20.32 -5.74
N ALA A 121 -8.40 19.85 -4.76
CA ALA A 121 -7.88 19.63 -3.41
C ALA A 121 -6.70 18.61 -3.43
N SER A 122 -6.85 17.52 -4.19
CA SER A 122 -5.79 16.53 -4.38
C SER A 122 -4.54 17.12 -5.04
N SER A 123 -4.71 17.99 -6.04
CA SER A 123 -3.60 18.68 -6.72
C SER A 123 -2.83 19.58 -5.74
N VAL A 124 -3.54 20.40 -4.97
CA VAL A 124 -2.92 21.29 -3.96
C VAL A 124 -2.19 20.48 -2.88
N ALA A 125 -2.82 19.39 -2.42
CA ALA A 125 -2.18 18.49 -1.45
C ALA A 125 -0.89 17.89 -1.99
N LEU A 126 -0.90 17.41 -3.26
CA LEU A 126 0.29 16.86 -3.92
C LEU A 126 1.41 17.90 -4.04
N GLU A 127 1.09 19.13 -4.45
CA GLU A 127 2.08 20.21 -4.55
C GLU A 127 2.74 20.51 -3.20
N ASN A 128 1.96 20.54 -2.12
CA ASN A 128 2.48 20.77 -0.78
C ASN A 128 3.32 19.57 -0.31
N TYR A 129 2.81 18.37 -0.51
CA TYR A 129 3.50 17.13 -0.15
C TYR A 129 4.90 17.01 -0.78
N LEU A 130 5.04 17.43 -2.04
CA LEU A 130 6.32 17.41 -2.75
C LEU A 130 7.32 18.48 -2.26
N LYS A 131 6.84 19.57 -1.62
CA LYS A 131 7.67 20.65 -1.08
C LYS A 131 8.15 20.37 0.34
N GLU A 132 7.43 19.56 1.10
CA GLU A 132 7.75 19.26 2.48
C GLU A 132 9.00 18.39 2.62
N GLY A 133 9.80 18.67 3.66
CA GLY A 133 10.89 17.78 4.08
C GLY A 133 10.36 16.42 4.53
N ASP A 134 11.19 15.39 4.50
CA ASP A 134 10.80 14.04 4.89
C ASP A 134 11.78 13.45 5.91
N ILE A 135 11.33 13.32 7.14
CA ILE A 135 12.08 12.72 8.25
C ILE A 135 11.67 11.28 8.54
N ARG A 136 10.66 10.75 7.82
CA ARG A 136 10.04 9.44 8.10
C ARG A 136 11.05 8.29 8.06
N SER A 137 12.01 8.31 7.16
CA SER A 137 13.03 7.24 7.07
C SER A 137 13.89 7.18 8.32
N LYS A 138 14.33 8.34 8.85
CA LYS A 138 15.10 8.43 10.10
C LYS A 138 14.23 7.95 11.25
N LEU A 139 13.03 8.50 11.37
CA LEU A 139 12.10 8.18 12.45
C LEU A 139 11.70 6.70 12.45
N LYS A 140 11.46 6.10 11.28
CA LYS A 140 11.19 4.66 11.15
C LYS A 140 12.34 3.83 11.73
N GLN A 141 13.60 4.17 11.42
CA GLN A 141 14.75 3.45 11.94
C GLN A 141 14.85 3.56 13.47
N GLU A 142 14.61 4.73 14.02
CA GLU A 142 14.62 4.97 15.48
C GLU A 142 13.50 4.17 16.16
N ILE A 143 12.29 4.20 15.63
CA ILE A 143 11.14 3.42 16.15
C ILE A 143 11.42 1.91 16.06
N LEU A 144 11.93 1.42 14.93
CA LEU A 144 12.27 0.00 14.79
C LEU A 144 13.36 -0.44 15.77
N ALA A 145 14.38 0.40 16.02
CA ALA A 145 15.41 0.14 17.01
C ALA A 145 14.82 0.08 18.42
N PHE A 146 13.95 1.04 18.77
CA PHE A 146 13.25 1.08 20.05
C PHE A 146 12.38 -0.15 20.27
N ILE A 147 11.52 -0.51 19.30
CA ILE A 147 10.67 -1.70 19.38
C ILE A 147 11.51 -2.96 19.64
N LYS A 148 12.66 -3.11 18.95
CA LYS A 148 13.55 -4.26 19.12
C LYS A 148 14.23 -4.30 20.49
N SER A 149 14.52 -3.14 21.10
CA SER A 149 15.18 -3.09 22.40
C SER A 149 14.24 -3.24 23.58
N GLU A 150 13.02 -2.73 23.46
CA GLU A 150 12.09 -2.64 24.59
C GLU A 150 11.02 -3.72 24.62
N ILE A 151 10.68 -4.31 23.46
CA ILE A 151 9.61 -5.30 23.37
C ILE A 151 10.19 -6.70 23.16
N THR A 152 9.97 -7.57 24.14
CA THR A 152 10.30 -9.00 24.02
C THR A 152 9.25 -9.71 23.15
N ASP A 153 9.66 -10.79 22.48
CA ASP A 153 8.77 -11.62 21.65
C ASP A 153 8.03 -10.83 20.53
N VAL A 154 8.70 -9.83 19.94
CA VAL A 154 8.20 -9.07 18.81
C VAL A 154 8.67 -9.69 17.48
N ASP A 155 7.75 -9.80 16.53
CA ASP A 155 8.02 -10.10 15.12
C ASP A 155 7.77 -8.84 14.29
N ILE A 156 8.79 -8.37 13.57
CA ILE A 156 8.69 -7.14 12.75
C ILE A 156 8.57 -7.55 11.29
N ALA A 157 7.40 -7.27 10.70
CA ALA A 157 7.09 -7.58 9.31
C ALA A 157 7.60 -6.51 8.33
N SER A 158 7.87 -5.29 8.80
CA SER A 158 8.42 -4.21 7.97
C SER A 158 9.93 -4.31 7.86
N THR A 159 10.46 -4.10 6.65
CA THR A 159 11.89 -3.97 6.41
C THR A 159 12.37 -2.52 6.58
N ALA A 160 13.64 -2.32 6.94
CA ALA A 160 14.20 -0.99 7.16
C ALA A 160 14.22 -0.14 5.87
N ASP A 161 14.39 -0.79 4.72
CA ASP A 161 14.43 -0.22 3.37
C ASP A 161 13.05 -0.15 2.68
N GLY A 162 12.01 -0.66 3.33
CA GLY A 162 10.62 -0.52 2.87
C GLY A 162 10.10 0.91 2.96
N LEU A 163 8.84 1.13 2.56
CA LEU A 163 8.19 2.44 2.65
C LEU A 163 8.40 3.07 4.03
N ALA A 164 8.90 4.30 4.05
CA ALA A 164 9.23 5.02 5.27
C ALA A 164 8.01 5.26 6.19
N LYS A 165 6.82 5.33 5.60
CA LYS A 165 5.58 5.62 6.33
C LYS A 165 4.98 4.43 7.08
N PHE A 166 5.36 3.17 6.80
CA PHE A 166 4.74 2.00 7.43
C PHE A 166 5.72 1.26 8.34
N ILE A 167 5.23 0.94 9.54
CA ILE A 167 5.85 0.00 10.47
C ILE A 167 4.79 -1.01 10.89
N SER A 168 5.02 -2.29 10.58
CA SER A 168 4.13 -3.40 10.97
C SER A 168 4.92 -4.39 11.81
N PHE A 169 4.38 -4.72 12.97
CA PHE A 169 4.97 -5.68 13.90
C PHE A 169 3.88 -6.42 14.67
N SER A 170 4.18 -7.60 15.14
CA SER A 170 3.28 -8.43 15.94
C SER A 170 3.93 -8.76 17.27
N ILE A 171 3.16 -8.67 18.36
CA ILE A 171 3.62 -9.02 19.72
C ILE A 171 2.96 -10.32 20.13
N LYS A 172 3.77 -11.31 20.49
CA LYS A 172 3.27 -12.63 20.91
C LYS A 172 2.46 -12.54 22.21
N GLY A 173 1.31 -13.19 22.21
CA GLY A 173 0.45 -13.27 23.40
C GLY A 173 -0.42 -12.05 23.64
N ILE A 174 -0.39 -11.05 22.75
CA ILE A 174 -1.27 -9.88 22.79
C ILE A 174 -2.38 -10.04 21.74
N GLU A 175 -3.59 -9.67 22.14
CA GLU A 175 -4.71 -9.50 21.20
C GLU A 175 -4.64 -8.11 20.58
N ALA A 176 -4.62 -8.03 19.23
CA ALA A 176 -4.49 -6.75 18.50
C ALA A 176 -5.53 -5.72 18.95
N ASP A 177 -6.80 -6.10 19.06
CA ASP A 177 -7.89 -5.21 19.42
C ASP A 177 -7.68 -4.54 20.79
N ARG A 178 -7.17 -5.29 21.76
CA ARG A 178 -6.84 -4.73 23.09
C ARG A 178 -5.66 -3.78 23.04
N ALA A 179 -4.65 -4.09 22.24
CA ALA A 179 -3.51 -3.19 22.04
C ALA A 179 -3.92 -1.90 21.35
N LEU A 180 -4.77 -1.99 20.33
CA LEU A 180 -5.29 -0.82 19.61
C LEU A 180 -6.08 0.09 20.56
N LEU A 181 -7.01 -0.46 21.35
CA LEU A 181 -7.78 0.30 22.34
C LEU A 181 -6.89 0.99 23.39
N ALA A 182 -5.90 0.27 23.92
CA ALA A 182 -4.97 0.85 24.89
C ALA A 182 -4.13 1.99 24.30
N LEU A 183 -3.70 1.87 23.04
CA LEU A 183 -2.97 2.92 22.33
C LEU A 183 -3.88 4.12 22.00
N GLU A 184 -5.14 3.88 21.64
CA GLU A 184 -6.13 4.93 21.40
C GLU A 184 -6.41 5.74 22.69
N GLU A 185 -6.52 5.07 23.86
CA GLU A 185 -6.65 5.75 25.17
C GLU A 185 -5.44 6.65 25.49
N LEU A 186 -4.26 6.33 24.96
CA LEU A 186 -3.05 7.13 25.07
C LEU A 186 -2.96 8.23 23.98
N GLY A 187 -3.94 8.31 23.08
CA GLY A 187 -4.00 9.30 22.01
C GLY A 187 -3.30 8.89 20.71
N PHE A 188 -2.89 7.62 20.57
CA PHE A 188 -2.29 7.11 19.34
C PHE A 188 -3.34 6.47 18.45
N ALA A 189 -3.50 6.98 17.22
CA ALA A 189 -4.31 6.34 16.19
C ALA A 189 -3.46 5.33 15.43
N VAL A 190 -3.66 4.05 15.71
CA VAL A 190 -2.96 2.94 15.09
C VAL A 190 -3.94 1.95 14.46
N ASP A 191 -3.45 1.06 13.64
CA ASP A 191 -4.27 0.10 12.90
C ASP A 191 -3.68 -1.31 13.03
N SER A 192 -4.42 -2.32 12.60
CA SER A 192 -3.92 -3.68 12.47
C SER A 192 -4.20 -4.24 11.08
N GLY A 193 -3.40 -5.19 10.62
CA GLY A 193 -3.61 -5.84 9.33
C GLY A 193 -4.97 -6.55 9.19
N SER A 194 -5.66 -6.83 10.32
CA SER A 194 -6.99 -7.44 10.37
C SER A 194 -8.14 -6.43 10.41
N ALA A 195 -7.89 -5.16 10.74
CA ALA A 195 -8.93 -4.16 11.02
C ALA A 195 -9.79 -3.79 9.80
N CYS A 196 -9.25 -3.89 8.58
CA CYS A 196 -10.00 -3.52 7.35
C CYS A 196 -11.16 -4.48 7.00
N LYS A 197 -11.34 -5.57 7.75
CA LYS A 197 -12.43 -6.55 7.52
C LYS A 197 -13.26 -6.76 8.78
N SER A 198 -13.68 -5.68 9.40
CA SER A 198 -14.46 -5.66 10.65
C SER A 198 -15.74 -6.50 10.65
N ALA A 199 -16.24 -6.93 9.49
CA ALA A 199 -17.40 -7.82 9.41
C ALA A 199 -17.05 -9.32 9.55
N ASP A 200 -15.82 -9.75 9.20
CA ASP A 200 -15.48 -11.18 9.12
C ASP A 200 -14.32 -11.62 10.04
N MET A 201 -13.71 -10.71 10.79
CA MET A 201 -12.57 -10.97 11.71
C MET A 201 -11.48 -11.88 11.10
N GLN A 202 -11.24 -11.76 9.80
CA GLN A 202 -10.28 -12.61 9.12
C GLN A 202 -8.84 -12.12 9.35
N PRO A 203 -7.90 -13.02 9.67
CA PRO A 203 -6.50 -12.67 9.81
C PRO A 203 -5.94 -12.02 8.54
N SER A 204 -4.88 -11.20 8.68
CA SER A 204 -4.18 -10.64 7.54
C SER A 204 -3.70 -11.74 6.60
N HIS A 205 -4.20 -11.74 5.36
CA HIS A 205 -3.76 -12.65 4.32
C HIS A 205 -2.32 -12.35 3.87
N VAL A 206 -1.85 -11.10 4.03
CA VAL A 206 -0.48 -10.67 3.72
C VAL A 206 0.49 -11.30 4.70
N LEU A 207 0.28 -11.11 6.02
CA LEU A 207 1.14 -11.71 7.04
C LEU A 207 1.12 -13.24 6.98
N ALA A 208 -0.06 -13.83 6.74
CA ALA A 208 -0.18 -15.27 6.55
C ALA A 208 0.62 -15.78 5.34
N ALA A 209 0.57 -15.07 4.20
CA ALA A 209 1.35 -15.41 3.01
C ALA A 209 2.86 -15.27 3.24
N MET A 210 3.28 -14.32 4.09
CA MET A 210 4.67 -14.13 4.52
C MET A 210 5.12 -15.17 5.55
N GLY A 211 4.21 -16.02 6.08
CA GLY A 211 4.50 -16.94 7.17
C GLY A 211 4.77 -16.24 8.51
N ARG A 212 4.26 -15.02 8.68
CA ARG A 212 4.42 -14.19 9.88
C ARG A 212 3.24 -14.34 10.84
N PRO A 213 3.44 -14.04 12.14
CA PRO A 213 2.33 -14.01 13.10
C PRO A 213 1.23 -13.05 12.68
N VAL A 214 0.01 -13.53 12.60
CA VAL A 214 -1.18 -12.72 12.25
C VAL A 214 -1.88 -12.16 13.50
N ALA A 215 -1.68 -12.79 14.67
CA ALA A 215 -2.20 -12.31 15.94
C ALA A 215 -1.29 -11.23 16.54
N GLY A 216 -1.89 -10.28 17.27
CA GLY A 216 -1.13 -9.20 17.94
C GLY A 216 -0.46 -8.23 16.99
N ASN A 217 -0.91 -8.16 15.74
CA ASN A 217 -0.34 -7.24 14.76
C ASN A 217 -0.78 -5.79 15.01
N ILE A 218 0.19 -4.90 14.98
CA ILE A 218 0.02 -3.45 15.06
C ILE A 218 0.72 -2.83 13.86
N ARG A 219 0.01 -1.91 13.19
CA ARG A 219 0.55 -1.13 12.08
C ARG A 219 0.55 0.36 12.43
N LEU A 220 1.73 0.95 12.41
CA LEU A 220 1.91 2.39 12.54
C LEU A 220 2.00 3.01 11.15
N THR A 221 1.32 4.15 10.97
CA THR A 221 1.45 4.97 9.77
C THR A 221 2.06 6.31 10.17
N ILE A 222 3.27 6.59 9.70
CA ILE A 222 3.98 7.83 9.98
C ILE A 222 3.61 8.84 8.89
N HIS A 223 2.89 9.88 9.27
CA HIS A 223 2.54 10.97 8.37
C HIS A 223 3.76 11.86 8.07
N LYS A 224 3.75 12.54 6.91
CA LYS A 224 4.89 13.36 6.50
C LYS A 224 5.03 14.66 7.28
N ASP A 225 3.92 15.16 7.81
CA ASP A 225 3.84 16.35 8.66
C ASP A 225 4.27 16.10 10.12
N ILE A 226 4.65 14.86 10.46
CA ILE A 226 5.15 14.54 11.80
C ILE A 226 6.46 15.26 12.06
N THR A 227 6.61 15.79 13.27
CA THR A 227 7.84 16.46 13.72
C THR A 227 8.48 15.70 14.85
N GLU A 228 9.81 15.86 15.03
CA GLU A 228 10.55 15.23 16.13
C GLU A 228 9.99 15.57 17.54
N LYS A 229 9.19 16.63 17.67
CA LYS A 229 8.53 17.01 18.92
C LYS A 229 7.24 16.24 19.22
N MET A 230 6.70 15.52 18.22
CA MET A 230 5.44 14.77 18.32
C MET A 230 5.69 13.29 18.62
N VAL A 231 6.95 12.88 18.71
CA VAL A 231 7.43 11.54 19.01
C VAL A 231 8.22 11.57 20.29
#